data_c6bd691c8366151aa5e248614b90b430
#
_entry.id   c6bd691c8366151aa5e248614b90b430
#
_cell.length_a   1.000
_cell.length_b   1.000
_cell.length_c   1.000
_cell.angle_alpha   90.00
_cell.angle_beta   90.00
_cell.angle_gamma   90.00
#
_symmetry.space_group_name_H-M   'P 1'
#
loop_
_entity.id
_entity.type
_entity.pdbx_description
1 polymer ?
#
loop_
_entity_poly.entity_id
_entity_poly.type
_entity_poly.pdbx_seq_one_letter_code
_entity_poly.pdbx_strand_id
1 'polypeptide(L)'
;MLRFIFFTVVAAGLVLSLPAYRSADPATPAELGERLFFDPILSADRTISCASCHKPAFAFADTMPFSLGIRGQHTARNTPSAMNLAARPYFFYDGRAATLADQALHPIRNPVEMGLEIRDAVRRLSRHKDYKRWFAAIYQRPVDSLALGDALAAYELTLETADTPNDRWLGGDTSAMSASQRRGRQIFLKKGRCFDCHFSPDFTGDEFRNIGLYTGAPGDDKGRFAITRDSSDLGKFKVPGLRNVAVTAPYMHDGRFRTLREVIDYYDQPFNFVKYPVNTDSLLRTPLGLTEQEKTDLENYLHALTDDRFKR
;
A
#
# COMPACT_ATOMS: atom_id res chain seq x y z
N MET A 1 -8.93 -77.38 -18.45
CA MET A 1 -9.65 -76.13 -18.79
C MET A 1 -9.99 -75.40 -17.51
N LEU A 2 -9.20 -74.37 -17.16
CA LEU A 2 -9.39 -73.56 -15.93
C LEU A 2 -10.08 -72.27 -16.32
N ARG A 3 -11.30 -72.00 -15.84
CA ARG A 3 -12.06 -70.78 -16.06
C ARG A 3 -11.71 -69.76 -14.97
N PHE A 4 -11.05 -68.68 -15.33
CA PHE A 4 -10.85 -67.50 -14.45
C PHE A 4 -12.10 -66.64 -14.49
N ILE A 5 -12.71 -66.44 -13.32
CA ILE A 5 -13.82 -65.50 -13.11
C ILE A 5 -13.20 -64.18 -12.67
N PHE A 6 -13.34 -63.11 -13.48
CA PHE A 6 -12.95 -61.75 -13.11
C PHE A 6 -14.09 -61.11 -12.33
N PHE A 7 -13.85 -60.80 -11.07
CA PHE A 7 -14.73 -59.92 -10.31
C PHE A 7 -14.34 -58.47 -10.56
N THR A 8 -15.23 -57.72 -11.20
CA THR A 8 -15.12 -56.26 -11.34
C THR A 8 -15.67 -55.60 -10.09
N VAL A 9 -14.77 -55.02 -9.26
CA VAL A 9 -15.17 -54.20 -8.12
C VAL A 9 -15.48 -52.77 -8.64
N VAL A 10 -16.73 -52.38 -8.67
CA VAL A 10 -17.17 -51.02 -8.92
C VAL A 10 -17.06 -50.25 -7.61
N ALA A 11 -15.99 -49.43 -7.47
CA ALA A 11 -15.89 -48.51 -6.37
C ALA A 11 -16.79 -47.28 -6.61
N ALA A 12 -17.96 -47.26 -5.93
CA ALA A 12 -18.82 -46.10 -5.89
C ALA A 12 -18.13 -44.99 -5.06
N GLY A 13 -17.49 -44.02 -5.75
CA GLY A 13 -16.93 -42.86 -5.12
C GLY A 13 -18.05 -41.95 -4.56
N LEU A 14 -18.14 -41.91 -3.25
CA LEU A 14 -19.00 -40.94 -2.54
C LEU A 14 -18.37 -39.53 -2.68
N VAL A 15 -18.88 -38.72 -3.62
CA VAL A 15 -18.51 -37.30 -3.72
C VAL A 15 -19.20 -36.59 -2.57
N LEU A 16 -18.50 -36.46 -1.45
CA LEU A 16 -18.89 -35.56 -0.36
C LEU A 16 -18.77 -34.11 -0.90
N SER A 17 -19.91 -33.55 -1.33
CA SER A 17 -20.01 -32.11 -1.58
C SER A 17 -19.85 -31.39 -0.24
N LEU A 18 -18.64 -30.85 0.02
CA LEU A 18 -18.45 -29.92 1.12
C LEU A 18 -19.42 -28.73 0.91
N PRO A 19 -20.22 -28.35 1.94
CA PRO A 19 -21.06 -27.18 1.81
C PRO A 19 -20.14 -25.99 1.51
N ALA A 20 -20.38 -25.28 0.42
CA ALA A 20 -19.70 -24.02 0.12
C ALA A 20 -19.91 -23.12 1.34
N TYR A 21 -18.81 -22.80 2.04
CA TYR A 21 -18.83 -21.88 3.18
C TYR A 21 -19.22 -20.51 2.62
N ARG A 22 -20.51 -20.22 2.61
CA ARG A 22 -21.01 -18.87 2.36
C ARG A 22 -20.60 -18.06 3.58
N SER A 23 -19.59 -17.23 3.43
CA SER A 23 -19.30 -16.20 4.43
C SER A 23 -20.59 -15.43 4.72
N ALA A 24 -20.84 -15.13 6.01
CA ALA A 24 -22.02 -14.37 6.43
C ALA A 24 -22.16 -13.05 5.64
N ASP A 25 -23.39 -12.57 5.50
CA ASP A 25 -23.65 -11.24 4.94
C ASP A 25 -22.91 -10.18 5.77
N PRO A 26 -22.34 -9.13 5.14
CA PRO A 26 -21.70 -8.05 5.88
C PRO A 26 -22.72 -7.30 6.75
N ALA A 27 -22.33 -7.03 7.99
CA ALA A 27 -23.17 -6.35 8.99
C ALA A 27 -22.68 -4.93 9.30
N THR A 28 -21.42 -4.61 8.92
CA THR A 28 -20.77 -3.33 9.17
C THR A 28 -20.27 -2.68 7.90
N PRO A 29 -20.03 -1.35 7.88
CA PRO A 29 -19.37 -0.68 6.75
C PRO A 29 -18.03 -1.32 6.38
N ALA A 30 -17.22 -1.71 7.36
CA ALA A 30 -15.91 -2.32 7.12
C ALA A 30 -16.01 -3.69 6.43
N GLU A 31 -16.93 -4.56 6.87
CA GLU A 31 -17.17 -5.87 6.23
C GLU A 31 -17.70 -5.71 4.80
N LEU A 32 -18.56 -4.70 4.56
CA LEU A 32 -19.02 -4.38 3.20
C LEU A 32 -17.87 -3.84 2.35
N GLY A 33 -17.02 -2.99 2.92
CA GLY A 33 -15.81 -2.46 2.29
C GLY A 33 -14.84 -3.56 1.92
N GLU A 34 -14.63 -4.55 2.80
CA GLU A 34 -13.81 -5.73 2.50
C GLU A 34 -14.32 -6.47 1.26
N ARG A 35 -15.64 -6.73 1.18
CA ARG A 35 -16.22 -7.36 -0.01
C ARG A 35 -15.93 -6.58 -1.28
N LEU A 36 -16.13 -5.25 -1.24
CA LEU A 36 -15.89 -4.36 -2.37
C LEU A 36 -14.41 -4.30 -2.76
N PHE A 37 -13.52 -4.32 -1.78
CA PHE A 37 -12.06 -4.25 -1.98
C PHE A 37 -11.52 -5.45 -2.77
N PHE A 38 -12.10 -6.63 -2.55
CA PHE A 38 -11.69 -7.86 -3.25
C PHE A 38 -12.54 -8.18 -4.48
N ASP A 39 -13.69 -7.51 -4.69
CA ASP A 39 -14.58 -7.78 -5.81
C ASP A 39 -14.21 -6.91 -7.04
N PRO A 40 -13.96 -7.49 -8.22
CA PRO A 40 -13.70 -6.72 -9.43
C PRO A 40 -14.94 -5.99 -10.00
N ILE A 41 -16.08 -6.04 -9.32
CA ILE A 41 -17.33 -5.39 -9.74
C ILE A 41 -17.17 -3.89 -10.00
N LEU A 42 -16.18 -3.24 -9.37
CA LEU A 42 -15.92 -1.80 -9.48
C LEU A 42 -14.99 -1.43 -10.63
N SER A 43 -14.51 -2.38 -11.45
CA SER A 43 -13.77 -2.05 -12.67
C SER A 43 -14.64 -2.16 -13.93
N ALA A 44 -14.32 -1.42 -14.98
CA ALA A 44 -15.13 -1.32 -16.18
C ALA A 44 -15.37 -2.69 -16.83
N ASP A 45 -14.30 -3.49 -16.93
CA ASP A 45 -14.29 -4.82 -17.55
C ASP A 45 -14.40 -5.97 -16.50
N ARG A 46 -14.49 -5.65 -15.21
CA ARG A 46 -14.57 -6.60 -14.10
C ARG A 46 -13.35 -7.52 -13.98
N THR A 47 -12.16 -7.02 -14.29
CA THR A 47 -10.91 -7.77 -14.19
C THR A 47 -10.06 -7.34 -13.01
N ILE A 48 -10.22 -6.10 -12.52
CA ILE A 48 -9.39 -5.47 -11.50
C ILE A 48 -10.22 -5.16 -10.25
N SER A 49 -9.70 -5.50 -9.09
CA SER A 49 -10.17 -5.06 -7.78
C SER A 49 -9.10 -4.22 -7.07
N CYS A 50 -9.41 -3.61 -5.93
CA CYS A 50 -8.39 -2.91 -5.12
C CYS A 50 -7.26 -3.86 -4.71
N ALA A 51 -7.59 -5.11 -4.35
CA ALA A 51 -6.62 -6.16 -3.99
C ALA A 51 -5.71 -6.58 -5.15
N SER A 52 -6.01 -6.24 -6.40
CA SER A 52 -5.13 -6.51 -7.55
C SER A 52 -3.81 -5.73 -7.46
N CYS A 53 -3.88 -4.50 -6.92
CA CYS A 53 -2.73 -3.61 -6.72
C CYS A 53 -2.32 -3.53 -5.23
N HIS A 54 -3.26 -3.53 -4.31
CA HIS A 54 -3.03 -3.55 -2.86
C HIS A 54 -3.05 -4.99 -2.34
N LYS A 55 -1.94 -5.70 -2.53
CA LYS A 55 -1.82 -7.15 -2.27
C LYS A 55 -1.66 -7.45 -0.78
N PRO A 56 -2.56 -8.20 -0.13
CA PRO A 56 -2.48 -8.48 1.31
C PRO A 56 -1.15 -9.09 1.76
N ALA A 57 -0.58 -9.99 0.96
CA ALA A 57 0.69 -10.65 1.28
C ALA A 57 1.91 -9.71 1.29
N PHE A 58 1.77 -8.49 0.77
CA PHE A 58 2.81 -7.47 0.68
C PHE A 58 2.40 -6.19 1.43
N ALA A 59 1.77 -6.37 2.59
CA ALA A 59 1.25 -5.27 3.40
C ALA A 59 0.40 -4.28 2.57
N PHE A 60 -0.46 -4.81 1.72
CA PHE A 60 -1.36 -4.04 0.85
C PHE A 60 -0.65 -3.03 -0.07
N ALA A 61 0.57 -3.34 -0.51
CA ALA A 61 1.29 -2.66 -1.60
C ALA A 61 1.38 -3.57 -2.83
N ASP A 62 1.92 -3.05 -3.95
CA ASP A 62 2.25 -3.87 -5.12
C ASP A 62 3.73 -4.28 -5.12
N THR A 63 4.04 -5.33 -5.88
CA THR A 63 5.40 -5.84 -6.12
C THR A 63 5.99 -5.34 -7.44
N MET A 64 5.25 -4.52 -8.18
CA MET A 64 5.67 -3.93 -9.45
C MET A 64 5.92 -2.42 -9.29
N PRO A 65 6.87 -1.84 -10.04
CA PRO A 65 7.07 -0.38 -10.05
C PRO A 65 5.79 0.38 -10.41
N PHE A 66 5.05 -0.13 -11.39
CA PHE A 66 3.76 0.41 -11.84
C PHE A 66 2.76 -0.74 -11.95
N SER A 67 1.67 -0.65 -11.22
CA SER A 67 0.64 -1.69 -11.21
C SER A 67 -0.07 -1.81 -12.56
N LEU A 68 -0.61 -3.00 -12.83
CA LEU A 68 -1.43 -3.25 -14.01
C LEU A 68 -2.91 -2.98 -13.70
N GLY A 69 -3.49 -2.03 -14.39
CA GLY A 69 -4.92 -1.77 -14.40
C GLY A 69 -5.64 -2.48 -15.55
N ILE A 70 -6.85 -2.02 -15.84
CA ILE A 70 -7.66 -2.59 -16.92
C ILE A 70 -6.92 -2.56 -18.26
N ARG A 71 -7.20 -3.55 -19.10
CA ARG A 71 -6.61 -3.69 -20.46
C ARG A 71 -5.07 -3.74 -20.44
N GLY A 72 -4.46 -4.13 -19.31
CA GLY A 72 -3.00 -4.21 -19.17
C GLY A 72 -2.28 -2.85 -19.19
N GLN A 73 -2.98 -1.75 -18.91
CA GLN A 73 -2.36 -0.43 -18.81
C GLN A 73 -1.61 -0.29 -17.49
N HIS A 74 -0.50 0.44 -17.49
CA HIS A 74 0.27 0.70 -16.29
C HIS A 74 -0.18 1.98 -15.59
N THR A 75 -0.18 1.96 -14.25
CA THR A 75 -0.31 3.17 -13.43
C THR A 75 0.87 4.11 -13.64
N ALA A 76 0.71 5.39 -13.31
CA ALA A 76 1.78 6.37 -13.44
C ALA A 76 2.75 6.41 -12.24
N ARG A 77 2.37 5.81 -11.12
CA ARG A 77 3.14 5.80 -9.87
C ARG A 77 3.09 4.42 -9.23
N ASN A 78 4.08 4.13 -8.39
CA ASN A 78 4.09 2.96 -7.54
C ASN A 78 2.87 2.96 -6.60
N THR A 79 2.33 1.77 -6.32
CA THR A 79 1.19 1.60 -5.40
C THR A 79 1.69 1.54 -3.96
N PRO A 80 1.41 2.55 -3.13
CA PRO A 80 1.80 2.55 -1.72
C PRO A 80 0.96 1.55 -0.94
N SER A 81 1.44 1.19 0.26
CA SER A 81 0.64 0.42 1.21
C SER A 81 -0.66 1.14 1.58
N ALA A 82 -1.76 0.39 1.65
CA ALA A 82 -3.06 0.85 2.16
C ALA A 82 -3.20 0.62 3.68
N MET A 83 -2.10 0.44 4.41
CA MET A 83 -2.10 0.21 5.85
C MET A 83 -1.81 1.49 6.65
N ASN A 84 -2.27 1.54 7.91
CA ASN A 84 -2.02 2.62 8.87
C ASN A 84 -2.46 4.00 8.34
N LEU A 85 -3.67 4.10 7.82
CA LEU A 85 -4.20 5.31 7.18
C LEU A 85 -5.05 6.21 8.11
N ALA A 86 -5.37 5.77 9.33
CA ALA A 86 -6.33 6.44 10.22
C ALA A 86 -6.01 7.90 10.55
N ALA A 87 -4.71 8.24 10.69
CA ALA A 87 -4.28 9.58 11.10
C ALA A 87 -3.72 10.43 9.94
N ARG A 88 -3.97 10.04 8.68
CA ARG A 88 -3.41 10.73 7.54
C ARG A 88 -4.25 11.95 7.15
N PRO A 89 -3.65 13.16 7.07
CA PRO A 89 -4.36 14.37 6.65
C PRO A 89 -4.50 14.50 5.13
N TYR A 90 -3.70 13.74 4.36
CA TYR A 90 -3.69 13.76 2.89
C TYR A 90 -3.44 12.36 2.33
N PHE A 91 -4.06 12.07 1.20
CA PHE A 91 -3.91 10.80 0.48
C PHE A 91 -3.33 11.01 -0.92
N PHE A 92 -2.78 9.95 -1.50
CA PHE A 92 -1.86 9.93 -2.64
C PHE A 92 -0.51 10.58 -2.36
N TYR A 93 0.46 10.32 -3.23
CA TYR A 93 1.80 10.92 -3.15
C TYR A 93 1.82 12.45 -3.30
N ASP A 94 0.81 13.01 -3.98
CA ASP A 94 0.67 14.45 -4.22
C ASP A 94 -0.35 15.15 -3.30
N GLY A 95 -1.03 14.38 -2.45
CA GLY A 95 -1.99 14.91 -1.48
C GLY A 95 -3.27 15.48 -2.09
N ARG A 96 -3.68 14.98 -3.27
CA ARG A 96 -4.87 15.49 -3.98
C ARG A 96 -6.21 15.11 -3.36
N ALA A 97 -6.25 14.12 -2.46
CA ALA A 97 -7.45 13.75 -1.72
C ALA A 97 -7.27 14.09 -0.24
N ALA A 98 -8.28 14.72 0.36
CA ALA A 98 -8.29 15.16 1.75
C ALA A 98 -8.89 14.11 2.71
N THR A 99 -9.65 13.15 2.20
CA THR A 99 -10.24 12.06 2.98
C THR A 99 -9.97 10.72 2.32
N LEU A 100 -9.94 9.65 3.13
CA LEU A 100 -9.78 8.29 2.60
C LEU A 100 -10.98 7.88 1.73
N ALA A 101 -12.19 8.27 2.11
CA ALA A 101 -13.41 8.00 1.34
C ALA A 101 -13.39 8.66 -0.07
N ASP A 102 -12.85 9.90 -0.17
CA ASP A 102 -12.63 10.53 -1.47
C ASP A 102 -11.52 9.81 -2.25
N GLN A 103 -10.41 9.50 -1.59
CA GLN A 103 -9.29 8.77 -2.21
C GLN A 103 -9.76 7.46 -2.86
N ALA A 104 -10.55 6.65 -2.15
CA ALA A 104 -11.01 5.33 -2.58
C ALA A 104 -11.83 5.36 -3.89
N LEU A 105 -12.47 6.50 -4.20
CA LEU A 105 -13.23 6.66 -5.44
C LEU A 105 -12.37 7.02 -6.65
N HIS A 106 -11.15 7.52 -6.45
CA HIS A 106 -10.30 7.94 -7.56
C HIS A 106 -9.83 6.78 -8.46
N PRO A 107 -9.33 5.65 -7.94
CA PRO A 107 -8.93 4.51 -8.77
C PRO A 107 -10.08 3.95 -9.60
N ILE A 108 -11.31 3.97 -9.06
CA ILE A 108 -12.49 3.46 -9.76
C ILE A 108 -12.70 4.22 -11.07
N ARG A 109 -12.61 5.57 -11.04
CA ARG A 109 -12.81 6.42 -12.24
C ARG A 109 -11.56 6.61 -13.10
N ASN A 110 -10.38 6.23 -12.61
CA ASN A 110 -9.15 6.40 -13.38
C ASN A 110 -9.13 5.46 -14.59
N PRO A 111 -9.01 5.99 -15.83
CA PRO A 111 -9.13 5.20 -17.06
C PRO A 111 -8.03 4.16 -17.25
N VAL A 112 -6.88 4.30 -16.57
CA VAL A 112 -5.76 3.35 -16.63
C VAL A 112 -5.77 2.38 -15.46
N GLU A 113 -6.58 2.61 -14.40
CA GLU A 113 -6.68 1.73 -13.23
C GLU A 113 -7.93 0.84 -13.34
N MET A 114 -9.12 1.33 -12.96
CA MET A 114 -10.37 0.57 -12.99
C MET A 114 -11.37 1.07 -14.07
N GLY A 115 -11.26 2.32 -14.53
CA GLY A 115 -11.93 2.89 -15.70
C GLY A 115 -13.45 2.90 -15.67
N LEU A 116 -14.08 2.91 -14.49
CA LEU A 116 -15.52 2.90 -14.34
C LEU A 116 -16.01 4.22 -13.73
N GLU A 117 -16.86 4.96 -14.44
CA GLU A 117 -17.46 6.15 -13.87
C GLU A 117 -18.23 5.87 -12.58
N ILE A 118 -18.08 6.74 -11.57
CA ILE A 118 -18.70 6.52 -10.24
C ILE A 118 -20.21 6.34 -10.33
N ARG A 119 -20.88 7.10 -11.20
CA ARG A 119 -22.32 6.93 -11.48
C ARG A 119 -22.64 5.52 -11.96
N ASP A 120 -21.78 4.93 -12.77
CA ASP A 120 -22.00 3.61 -13.35
C ASP A 120 -21.66 2.51 -12.32
N ALA A 121 -20.66 2.72 -11.45
CA ALA A 121 -20.39 1.87 -10.29
C ALA A 121 -21.61 1.81 -9.35
N VAL A 122 -22.14 2.96 -8.95
CA VAL A 122 -23.36 3.06 -8.13
C VAL A 122 -24.54 2.37 -8.80
N ARG A 123 -24.77 2.60 -10.09
CA ARG A 123 -25.84 1.93 -10.86
C ARG A 123 -25.65 0.41 -10.87
N ARG A 124 -24.42 -0.06 -11.04
CA ARG A 124 -24.08 -1.49 -11.07
C ARG A 124 -24.36 -2.16 -9.71
N LEU A 125 -23.91 -1.55 -8.62
CA LEU A 125 -24.16 -2.04 -7.27
C LEU A 125 -25.66 -2.02 -6.92
N SER A 126 -26.41 -0.96 -7.32
CA SER A 126 -27.86 -0.85 -7.08
C SER A 126 -28.68 -1.93 -7.83
N ARG A 127 -28.14 -2.48 -8.93
CA ARG A 127 -28.76 -3.58 -9.67
C ARG A 127 -28.35 -4.97 -9.17
N HIS A 128 -27.24 -5.06 -8.45
CA HIS A 128 -26.76 -6.30 -7.88
C HIS A 128 -27.58 -6.64 -6.62
N LYS A 129 -28.24 -7.80 -6.59
CA LYS A 129 -29.18 -8.19 -5.53
C LYS A 129 -28.59 -8.06 -4.13
N ASP A 130 -27.38 -8.57 -3.93
CA ASP A 130 -26.76 -8.62 -2.61
C ASP A 130 -26.21 -7.23 -2.20
N TYR A 131 -25.49 -6.54 -3.06
CA TYR A 131 -24.99 -5.18 -2.74
C TYR A 131 -26.13 -4.22 -2.45
N LYS A 132 -27.21 -4.23 -3.25
CA LYS A 132 -28.40 -3.41 -2.98
C LYS A 132 -28.96 -3.68 -1.58
N ARG A 133 -29.06 -4.94 -1.19
CA ARG A 133 -29.57 -5.35 0.12
C ARG A 133 -28.62 -4.95 1.25
N TRP A 134 -27.31 -5.19 1.09
CA TRP A 134 -26.29 -4.88 2.10
C TRP A 134 -26.18 -3.39 2.36
N PHE A 135 -26.10 -2.56 1.31
CA PHE A 135 -26.10 -1.10 1.48
C PHE A 135 -27.36 -0.59 2.18
N ALA A 136 -28.53 -1.09 1.79
CA ALA A 136 -29.78 -0.72 2.44
C ALA A 136 -29.82 -1.12 3.93
N ALA A 137 -29.29 -2.28 4.29
CA ALA A 137 -29.24 -2.76 5.67
C ALA A 137 -28.26 -1.96 6.53
N ILE A 138 -27.06 -1.67 5.99
CA ILE A 138 -25.96 -1.04 6.74
C ILE A 138 -26.14 0.49 6.81
N TYR A 139 -26.46 1.12 5.68
CA TYR A 139 -26.54 2.59 5.59
C TYR A 139 -27.95 3.17 5.73
N GLN A 140 -28.97 2.31 5.82
CA GLN A 140 -30.38 2.73 5.89
C GLN A 140 -30.82 3.63 4.71
N ARG A 141 -30.14 3.48 3.55
CA ARG A 141 -30.39 4.26 2.33
C ARG A 141 -29.93 3.50 1.08
N PRO A 142 -30.37 3.89 -0.13
CA PRO A 142 -29.89 3.31 -1.38
C PRO A 142 -28.38 3.51 -1.56
N VAL A 143 -27.76 2.72 -2.42
CA VAL A 143 -26.36 2.88 -2.82
C VAL A 143 -26.16 4.25 -3.43
N ASP A 144 -25.18 4.98 -2.92
CA ASP A 144 -24.68 6.23 -3.49
C ASP A 144 -23.14 6.29 -3.40
N SER A 145 -22.54 7.33 -3.96
CA SER A 145 -21.08 7.48 -3.98
C SER A 145 -20.48 7.72 -2.59
N LEU A 146 -21.21 8.36 -1.69
CA LEU A 146 -20.74 8.62 -0.33
C LEU A 146 -20.67 7.31 0.47
N ALA A 147 -21.73 6.50 0.42
CA ALA A 147 -21.74 5.21 1.09
C ALA A 147 -20.71 4.24 0.47
N LEU A 148 -20.46 4.30 -0.85
CA LEU A 148 -19.42 3.51 -1.51
C LEU A 148 -18.03 3.89 -1.00
N GLY A 149 -17.70 5.18 -1.00
CA GLY A 149 -16.42 5.68 -0.50
C GLY A 149 -16.22 5.38 0.99
N ASP A 150 -17.28 5.58 1.79
CA ASP A 150 -17.26 5.30 3.23
C ASP A 150 -17.04 3.81 3.54
N ALA A 151 -17.70 2.90 2.82
CA ALA A 151 -17.49 1.46 3.01
C ALA A 151 -16.06 1.04 2.71
N LEU A 152 -15.47 1.50 1.60
CA LEU A 152 -14.08 1.21 1.25
C LEU A 152 -13.11 1.77 2.30
N ALA A 153 -13.29 3.03 2.69
CA ALA A 153 -12.49 3.68 3.72
C ALA A 153 -12.62 2.95 5.07
N ALA A 154 -13.83 2.53 5.46
CA ALA A 154 -14.06 1.80 6.71
C ALA A 154 -13.27 0.48 6.75
N TYR A 155 -13.15 -0.23 5.64
CA TYR A 155 -12.29 -1.42 5.56
C TYR A 155 -10.82 -1.05 5.65
N GLU A 156 -10.36 -0.08 4.84
CA GLU A 156 -8.95 0.32 4.84
C GLU A 156 -8.47 0.80 6.22
N LEU A 157 -9.35 1.45 7.01
CA LEU A 157 -9.07 1.85 8.39
C LEU A 157 -8.88 0.65 9.35
N THR A 158 -9.33 -0.55 8.99
CA THR A 158 -9.02 -1.76 9.77
C THR A 158 -7.63 -2.34 9.49
N LEU A 159 -6.97 -1.86 8.45
CA LEU A 159 -5.66 -2.35 8.02
C LEU A 159 -4.54 -1.70 8.82
N GLU A 160 -4.30 -2.20 10.02
CA GLU A 160 -3.31 -1.64 10.94
C GLU A 160 -2.19 -2.61 11.25
N THR A 161 -1.03 -2.05 11.53
CA THR A 161 0.16 -2.70 12.10
C THR A 161 0.56 -1.96 13.36
N ALA A 162 0.58 -2.63 14.50
CA ALA A 162 0.93 -2.09 15.79
C ALA A 162 1.78 -3.03 16.66
N ASP A 163 2.18 -4.20 16.14
CA ASP A 163 2.95 -5.22 16.86
C ASP A 163 4.19 -5.65 16.06
N THR A 164 5.08 -4.70 15.82
CA THR A 164 6.39 -4.99 15.22
C THR A 164 7.43 -5.26 16.29
N PRO A 165 8.58 -5.86 15.96
CA PRO A 165 9.70 -5.96 16.90
C PRO A 165 10.08 -4.62 17.56
N ASN A 166 10.02 -3.51 16.80
CA ASN A 166 10.26 -2.18 17.34
C ASN A 166 9.19 -1.76 18.37
N ASP A 167 7.92 -2.06 18.11
CA ASP A 167 6.83 -1.71 19.05
C ASP A 167 6.95 -2.50 20.34
N ARG A 168 7.20 -3.82 20.27
CA ARG A 168 7.42 -4.66 21.45
C ARG A 168 8.64 -4.20 22.25
N TRP A 169 9.73 -3.84 21.57
CA TRP A 169 10.93 -3.33 22.24
C TRP A 169 10.65 -2.01 22.96
N LEU A 170 9.91 -1.09 22.34
CA LEU A 170 9.47 0.15 23.00
C LEU A 170 8.52 -0.11 24.17
N GLY A 171 7.73 -1.17 24.08
CA GLY A 171 6.84 -1.65 25.16
C GLY A 171 7.56 -2.37 26.30
N GLY A 172 8.91 -2.52 26.25
CA GLY A 172 9.73 -3.07 27.33
C GLY A 172 10.27 -4.48 27.08
N ASP A 173 9.92 -5.16 25.98
CA ASP A 173 10.53 -6.44 25.60
C ASP A 173 11.93 -6.20 25.00
N THR A 174 12.94 -6.22 25.86
CA THR A 174 14.34 -5.99 25.47
C THR A 174 14.89 -7.05 24.51
N SER A 175 14.22 -8.19 24.37
CA SER A 175 14.61 -9.29 23.48
C SER A 175 14.04 -9.16 22.07
N ALA A 176 13.01 -8.32 21.87
CA ALA A 176 12.31 -8.18 20.59
C ALA A 176 13.18 -7.63 19.44
N MET A 177 14.27 -6.93 19.76
CA MET A 177 15.20 -6.40 18.76
C MET A 177 16.63 -6.91 19.00
N SER A 178 17.28 -7.34 17.92
CA SER A 178 18.70 -7.71 17.94
C SER A 178 19.62 -6.50 18.24
N ALA A 179 20.87 -6.76 18.60
CA ALA A 179 21.86 -5.69 18.81
C ALA A 179 22.05 -4.82 17.56
N SER A 180 22.06 -5.43 16.36
CA SER A 180 22.15 -4.72 15.07
C SER A 180 20.95 -3.80 14.86
N GLN A 181 19.72 -4.30 15.08
CA GLN A 181 18.49 -3.50 14.97
C GLN A 181 18.48 -2.31 15.93
N ARG A 182 18.95 -2.50 17.16
CA ARG A 182 19.08 -1.38 18.12
C ARG A 182 20.12 -0.33 17.70
N ARG A 183 21.26 -0.75 17.13
CA ARG A 183 22.24 0.20 16.55
C ARG A 183 21.63 0.92 15.35
N GLY A 184 20.96 0.19 14.47
CA GLY A 184 20.26 0.77 13.32
C GLY A 184 19.22 1.81 13.70
N ARG A 185 18.46 1.57 14.79
CA ARG A 185 17.57 2.57 15.36
C ARG A 185 18.29 3.85 15.79
N GLN A 186 19.46 3.75 16.40
CA GLN A 186 20.26 4.93 16.76
C GLN A 186 20.73 5.69 15.51
N ILE A 187 21.10 4.97 14.44
CA ILE A 187 21.46 5.58 13.16
C ILE A 187 20.25 6.29 12.56
N PHE A 188 19.09 5.64 12.51
CA PHE A 188 17.82 6.21 12.03
C PHE A 188 17.47 7.52 12.73
N LEU A 189 17.61 7.56 14.06
CA LEU A 189 17.28 8.73 14.88
C LEU A 189 18.28 9.88 14.80
N LYS A 190 19.55 9.60 14.41
CA LYS A 190 20.65 10.57 14.49
C LYS A 190 21.37 10.74 13.15
N LYS A 191 22.44 10.00 12.92
CA LYS A 191 23.35 10.16 11.77
C LYS A 191 22.64 9.97 10.42
N GLY A 192 21.69 9.02 10.34
CA GLY A 192 20.91 8.73 9.14
C GLY A 192 19.85 9.79 8.84
N ARG A 193 19.51 10.66 9.80
CA ARG A 193 18.52 11.75 9.66
C ARG A 193 17.14 11.30 9.18
N CYS A 194 16.85 10.01 9.23
CA CYS A 194 15.57 9.46 8.76
C CYS A 194 14.41 9.98 9.60
N PHE A 195 14.63 10.14 10.91
CA PHE A 195 13.62 10.64 11.84
C PHE A 195 13.22 12.10 11.60
N ASP A 196 14.03 12.89 10.88
CA ASP A 196 13.71 14.29 10.53
C ASP A 196 12.46 14.38 9.62
N CYS A 197 12.07 13.27 8.96
CA CYS A 197 10.87 13.16 8.11
C CYS A 197 9.97 11.98 8.51
N HIS A 198 10.51 10.94 9.11
CA HIS A 198 9.81 9.69 9.42
C HIS A 198 9.65 9.48 10.93
N PHE A 199 8.76 10.25 11.59
CA PHE A 199 8.57 10.14 13.03
C PHE A 199 7.50 9.12 13.43
N SER A 200 7.65 8.61 14.69
CA SER A 200 6.68 7.72 15.31
C SER A 200 5.30 8.38 15.46
N PRO A 201 4.20 7.59 15.53
CA PRO A 201 4.19 6.12 15.61
C PRO A 201 4.29 5.40 14.26
N ASP A 202 3.91 6.04 13.13
CA ASP A 202 3.84 5.38 11.82
C ASP A 202 5.03 5.71 10.92
N PHE A 203 6.04 6.35 11.47
CA PHE A 203 7.27 6.72 10.76
C PHE A 203 7.00 7.58 9.54
N THR A 204 6.19 8.63 9.70
CA THR A 204 5.92 9.66 8.71
C THR A 204 5.60 10.99 9.40
N GLY A 205 5.98 12.11 8.76
CA GLY A 205 5.55 13.45 9.13
C GLY A 205 4.34 13.93 8.35
N ASP A 206 3.82 13.12 7.42
CA ASP A 206 2.73 13.49 6.48
C ASP A 206 2.97 14.79 5.69
N GLU A 207 4.18 15.30 5.71
CA GLU A 207 4.60 16.49 4.97
C GLU A 207 5.03 16.12 3.54
N PHE A 208 5.28 17.15 2.72
CA PHE A 208 5.72 16.98 1.35
C PHE A 208 7.19 17.37 1.21
N ARG A 209 8.02 16.44 0.74
CA ARG A 209 9.46 16.62 0.59
C ARG A 209 9.91 16.30 -0.83
N ASN A 210 10.86 17.07 -1.34
CA ASN A 210 11.58 16.73 -2.57
C ASN A 210 12.91 16.07 -2.21
N ILE A 211 12.96 14.78 -2.37
CA ILE A 211 14.15 13.98 -2.04
C ILE A 211 15.23 14.02 -3.14
N GLY A 212 15.07 14.85 -4.18
CA GLY A 212 16.09 15.02 -5.23
C GLY A 212 15.94 14.06 -6.41
N LEU A 213 14.77 13.46 -6.60
CA LEU A 213 14.51 12.60 -7.76
C LEU A 213 13.99 13.38 -8.98
N TYR A 214 13.54 14.61 -8.79
CA TYR A 214 13.06 15.49 -9.84
C TYR A 214 14.23 16.28 -10.46
N THR A 215 14.41 16.18 -11.78
CA THR A 215 15.48 16.86 -12.53
C THR A 215 14.97 17.99 -13.42
N GLY A 216 13.66 18.07 -13.64
CA GLY A 216 13.03 18.97 -14.60
C GLY A 216 13.08 18.46 -16.04
N ALA A 217 13.52 17.24 -16.26
CA ALA A 217 13.51 16.62 -17.57
C ALA A 217 12.08 16.42 -18.10
N PRO A 218 11.87 16.39 -19.44
CA PRO A 218 10.58 16.05 -20.01
C PRO A 218 10.10 14.69 -19.52
N GLY A 219 8.87 14.64 -18.97
CA GLY A 219 8.29 13.41 -18.43
C GLY A 219 8.49 13.18 -16.94
N ASP A 220 9.35 13.97 -16.28
CA ASP A 220 9.50 13.89 -14.81
C ASP A 220 8.18 14.21 -14.11
N ASP A 221 7.87 13.41 -13.09
CA ASP A 221 6.70 13.64 -12.24
C ASP A 221 6.91 14.88 -11.36
N LYS A 222 6.08 15.89 -11.58
CA LYS A 222 6.15 17.16 -10.84
C LYS A 222 5.65 17.09 -9.40
N GLY A 223 5.15 15.92 -8.97
CA GLY A 223 4.63 15.68 -7.62
C GLY A 223 3.51 16.64 -7.25
N ARG A 224 3.61 17.21 -6.04
CA ARG A 224 2.60 18.09 -5.47
C ARG A 224 2.35 19.36 -6.30
N PHE A 225 3.35 19.87 -7.04
CA PHE A 225 3.16 21.00 -7.95
C PHE A 225 2.01 20.79 -8.94
N ALA A 226 1.74 19.54 -9.34
CA ALA A 226 0.62 19.27 -10.24
C ALA A 226 -0.73 19.69 -9.65
N ILE A 227 -0.83 19.75 -8.31
CA ILE A 227 -2.03 20.10 -7.55
C ILE A 227 -2.02 21.59 -7.14
N THR A 228 -0.91 22.05 -6.53
CA THR A 228 -0.83 23.40 -5.92
C THR A 228 -0.49 24.50 -6.92
N ARG A 229 0.23 24.18 -7.99
CA ARG A 229 0.83 25.13 -8.93
C ARG A 229 1.88 26.08 -8.29
N ASP A 230 2.25 25.81 -7.06
CA ASP A 230 3.33 26.52 -6.38
C ASP A 230 4.70 25.92 -6.80
N SER A 231 5.59 26.74 -7.34
CA SER A 231 6.92 26.32 -7.80
C SER A 231 7.78 25.71 -6.67
N SER A 232 7.53 26.12 -5.42
CA SER A 232 8.21 25.55 -4.26
C SER A 232 7.84 24.06 -4.05
N ASP A 233 6.74 23.59 -4.62
CA ASP A 233 6.26 22.21 -4.54
C ASP A 233 6.71 21.30 -5.69
N LEU A 234 7.55 21.83 -6.60
CA LEU A 234 8.12 21.02 -7.69
C LEU A 234 8.91 19.82 -7.14
N GLY A 235 8.53 18.63 -7.60
CA GLY A 235 9.17 17.37 -7.24
C GLY A 235 8.97 16.93 -5.79
N LYS A 236 8.06 17.57 -5.04
CA LYS A 236 7.70 17.14 -3.70
C LYS A 236 6.66 16.04 -3.74
N PHE A 237 6.84 15.05 -2.87
CA PHE A 237 5.92 13.96 -2.62
C PHE A 237 5.66 13.82 -1.13
N LYS A 238 4.48 13.31 -0.77
CA LYS A 238 4.14 13.02 0.63
C LYS A 238 5.11 11.99 1.19
N VAL A 239 5.63 12.26 2.38
CA VAL A 239 6.48 11.32 3.12
C VAL A 239 5.63 10.10 3.51
N PRO A 240 5.96 8.89 3.05
CA PRO A 240 5.20 7.69 3.38
C PRO A 240 5.52 7.18 4.78
N GLY A 241 4.61 6.41 5.37
CA GLY A 241 4.91 5.62 6.55
C GLY A 241 5.90 4.50 6.24
N LEU A 242 6.68 4.07 7.24
CA LEU A 242 7.67 3.00 7.07
C LEU A 242 7.29 1.70 7.78
N ARG A 243 6.10 1.61 8.37
CA ARG A 243 5.62 0.30 8.87
C ARG A 243 5.53 -0.68 7.71
N ASN A 244 6.04 -1.88 7.93
CA ASN A 244 6.12 -2.95 6.93
C ASN A 244 7.00 -2.64 5.70
N VAL A 245 7.85 -1.61 5.77
CA VAL A 245 8.64 -1.16 4.60
C VAL A 245 9.47 -2.27 3.96
N ALA A 246 9.94 -3.26 4.73
CA ALA A 246 10.76 -4.36 4.21
C ALA A 246 10.01 -5.32 3.25
N VAL A 247 8.67 -5.27 3.20
CA VAL A 247 7.87 -6.14 2.34
C VAL A 247 7.10 -5.37 1.26
N THR A 248 7.31 -4.04 1.14
CA THR A 248 6.59 -3.18 0.20
C THR A 248 7.46 -2.69 -0.97
N ALA A 249 8.54 -3.40 -1.27
CA ALA A 249 9.34 -3.12 -2.47
C ALA A 249 8.49 -3.30 -3.76
N PRO A 250 8.78 -2.49 -4.82
CA PRO A 250 9.85 -1.51 -4.98
C PRO A 250 9.53 -0.14 -4.38
N TYR A 251 10.54 0.68 -4.17
CA TYR A 251 10.49 1.93 -3.40
C TYR A 251 10.48 3.18 -4.27
N MET A 252 10.11 4.30 -3.68
CA MET A 252 9.86 5.63 -4.23
C MET A 252 8.55 5.69 -5.04
N HIS A 253 8.16 6.91 -5.41
CA HIS A 253 6.92 7.15 -6.15
C HIS A 253 6.87 6.48 -7.54
N ASP A 254 8.02 6.13 -8.08
CA ASP A 254 8.19 5.49 -9.39
C ASP A 254 8.75 4.05 -9.30
N GLY A 255 8.94 3.51 -8.08
CA GLY A 255 9.40 2.14 -7.88
C GLY A 255 10.81 1.86 -8.38
N ARG A 256 11.70 2.88 -8.44
CA ARG A 256 13.05 2.76 -9.03
C ARG A 256 14.02 1.91 -8.22
N PHE A 257 13.87 1.82 -6.90
CA PHE A 257 14.72 1.01 -6.04
C PHE A 257 14.02 -0.28 -5.63
N ARG A 258 14.75 -1.39 -5.71
CA ARG A 258 14.21 -2.72 -5.46
C ARG A 258 14.51 -3.26 -4.06
N THR A 259 15.53 -2.68 -3.40
CA THR A 259 15.98 -3.12 -2.08
C THR A 259 16.08 -1.94 -1.10
N LEU A 260 15.96 -2.22 0.19
CA LEU A 260 16.18 -1.22 1.23
C LEU A 260 17.63 -0.72 1.20
N ARG A 261 18.58 -1.57 0.81
CA ARG A 261 19.98 -1.19 0.66
C ARG A 261 20.15 -0.10 -0.39
N GLU A 262 19.53 -0.24 -1.57
CA GLU A 262 19.54 0.81 -2.61
C GLU A 262 18.95 2.13 -2.11
N VAL A 263 17.88 2.06 -1.31
CA VAL A 263 17.29 3.26 -0.69
C VAL A 263 18.25 3.91 0.29
N ILE A 264 18.92 3.13 1.15
CA ILE A 264 19.91 3.64 2.10
C ILE A 264 21.11 4.23 1.37
N ASP A 265 21.62 3.58 0.32
CA ASP A 265 22.72 4.07 -0.50
C ASP A 265 22.33 5.37 -1.21
N TYR A 266 21.10 5.49 -1.70
CA TYR A 266 20.58 6.72 -2.26
C TYR A 266 20.59 7.87 -1.24
N TYR A 267 20.06 7.67 -0.04
CA TYR A 267 20.05 8.72 1.00
C TYR A 267 21.44 9.05 1.53
N ASP A 268 22.36 8.09 1.53
CA ASP A 268 23.76 8.33 1.90
C ASP A 268 24.48 9.22 0.89
N GLN A 269 24.24 8.98 -0.43
CA GLN A 269 24.93 9.66 -1.52
C GLN A 269 23.98 10.01 -2.69
N PRO A 270 22.97 10.89 -2.50
CA PRO A 270 21.91 11.09 -3.50
C PRO A 270 22.44 11.58 -4.86
N PHE A 271 23.51 12.38 -4.87
CA PHE A 271 24.10 12.92 -6.10
C PHE A 271 24.89 11.90 -6.93
N ASN A 272 25.15 10.71 -6.38
CA ASN A 272 25.70 9.61 -7.17
C ASN A 272 24.62 8.96 -8.06
N PHE A 273 23.35 9.10 -7.69
CA PHE A 273 22.20 8.53 -8.41
C PHE A 273 21.53 9.54 -9.34
N VAL A 274 21.40 10.80 -8.89
CA VAL A 274 20.74 11.85 -9.65
C VAL A 274 21.68 13.04 -9.77
N LYS A 275 22.11 13.32 -11.00
CA LYS A 275 22.89 14.53 -11.32
C LYS A 275 21.91 15.69 -11.54
N TYR A 276 22.20 16.83 -10.99
CA TYR A 276 21.43 18.07 -11.19
C TYR A 276 19.95 18.00 -10.75
N PRO A 277 19.66 17.53 -9.54
CA PRO A 277 18.29 17.55 -9.04
C PRO A 277 17.82 18.99 -8.83
N VAL A 278 16.52 19.23 -9.08
CA VAL A 278 15.89 20.55 -8.94
C VAL A 278 15.11 20.58 -7.63
N ASN A 279 15.19 21.68 -6.89
CA ASN A 279 14.42 21.97 -5.67
C ASN A 279 14.60 20.93 -4.53
N THR A 280 15.76 20.28 -4.46
CA THR A 280 16.06 19.27 -3.43
C THR A 280 16.02 19.87 -2.03
N ASP A 281 15.41 19.14 -1.09
CA ASP A 281 15.40 19.48 0.33
C ASP A 281 16.83 19.68 0.87
N SER A 282 17.03 20.74 1.65
CA SER A 282 18.33 21.09 2.22
C SER A 282 18.92 19.98 3.10
N LEU A 283 18.06 19.17 3.75
CA LEU A 283 18.49 18.04 4.57
C LEU A 283 19.26 16.97 3.77
N LEU A 284 19.03 16.88 2.45
CA LEU A 284 19.61 15.86 1.58
C LEU A 284 20.78 16.37 0.74
N ARG A 285 21.22 17.61 0.96
CA ARG A 285 22.34 18.19 0.19
C ARG A 285 23.71 17.75 0.66
N THR A 286 23.80 17.15 1.85
CA THR A 286 25.05 16.69 2.44
C THR A 286 25.02 15.18 2.59
N PRO A 287 26.04 14.45 2.11
CA PRO A 287 26.19 13.02 2.34
C PRO A 287 26.13 12.66 3.82
N LEU A 288 25.50 11.52 4.14
CA LEU A 288 25.41 11.05 5.52
C LEU A 288 26.75 10.46 6.03
N GLY A 289 27.56 9.93 5.10
CA GLY A 289 28.84 9.30 5.41
C GLY A 289 28.70 8.02 6.23
N LEU A 290 27.72 7.19 5.89
CA LEU A 290 27.47 5.90 6.57
C LEU A 290 28.54 4.88 6.18
N THR A 291 29.07 4.17 7.17
CA THR A 291 29.91 2.99 6.92
C THR A 291 29.02 1.81 6.47
N GLU A 292 29.61 0.79 5.85
CA GLU A 292 28.88 -0.41 5.43
C GLU A 292 28.20 -1.14 6.59
N GLN A 293 28.83 -1.13 7.79
CA GLN A 293 28.21 -1.68 9.00
C GLN A 293 27.00 -0.85 9.43
N GLU A 294 27.09 0.48 9.39
CA GLU A 294 25.97 1.36 9.72
C GLU A 294 24.80 1.19 8.75
N LYS A 295 25.07 1.03 7.46
CA LYS A 295 24.04 0.73 6.44
C LYS A 295 23.36 -0.61 6.72
N THR A 296 24.12 -1.64 7.07
CA THR A 296 23.58 -2.97 7.44
C THR A 296 22.74 -2.88 8.71
N ASP A 297 23.20 -2.17 9.74
CA ASP A 297 22.47 -1.99 10.98
C ASP A 297 21.16 -1.22 10.74
N LEU A 298 21.18 -0.18 9.89
CA LEU A 298 20.00 0.61 9.52
C LEU A 298 18.99 -0.24 8.74
N GLU A 299 19.44 -1.03 7.77
CA GLU A 299 18.62 -1.96 7.01
C GLU A 299 17.94 -2.97 7.94
N ASN A 300 18.68 -3.56 8.88
CA ASN A 300 18.12 -4.46 9.89
C ASN A 300 17.08 -3.77 10.77
N TYR A 301 17.27 -2.49 11.11
CA TYR A 301 16.26 -1.73 11.83
C TYR A 301 14.98 -1.54 11.01
N LEU A 302 15.07 -1.22 9.72
CA LEU A 302 13.89 -1.11 8.85
C LEU A 302 13.13 -2.44 8.77
N HIS A 303 13.82 -3.57 8.81
CA HIS A 303 13.18 -4.89 8.95
C HIS A 303 12.44 -5.05 10.30
N ALA A 304 12.90 -4.41 11.38
CA ALA A 304 12.22 -4.45 12.66
C ALA A 304 10.90 -3.66 12.71
N LEU A 305 10.59 -2.90 11.67
CA LEU A 305 9.30 -2.20 11.49
C LEU A 305 8.24 -3.07 10.81
N THR A 306 8.52 -4.35 10.58
CA THR A 306 7.63 -5.29 9.90
C THR A 306 6.87 -6.14 10.91
N ASP A 307 5.55 -6.19 10.77
CA ASP A 307 4.64 -7.05 11.52
C ASP A 307 4.94 -8.53 11.22
N ASP A 308 4.89 -9.38 12.25
CA ASP A 308 5.24 -10.81 12.13
C ASP A 308 4.34 -11.56 11.13
N ARG A 309 3.10 -11.12 10.91
CA ARG A 309 2.19 -11.71 9.90
C ARG A 309 2.71 -11.59 8.45
N PHE A 310 3.66 -10.68 8.18
CA PHE A 310 4.28 -10.51 6.86
C PHE A 310 5.70 -11.09 6.78
N LYS A 311 6.25 -11.61 7.87
CA LYS A 311 7.54 -12.29 7.85
C LYS A 311 7.38 -13.66 7.18
N ARG A 312 8.20 -13.91 6.20
CA ARG A 312 8.28 -15.19 5.47
C ARG A 312 9.50 -15.97 5.88
#